data_298da2290ff74df890151e1b55b245ed
#
_entry.id   298da2290ff74df890151e1b55b245ed
#
_cell.length_a   1.000
_cell.length_b   1.000
_cell.length_c   1.000
_cell.angle_alpha   90.00
_cell.angle_beta   90.00
_cell.angle_gamma   90.00
#
_symmetry.space_group_name_H-M   'P 1'
#
loop_
_entity.id
_entity.type
_entity.pdbx_description
1 polymer ?
#
loop_
_entity_poly.entity_id
_entity_poly.type
_entity_poly.pdbx_seq_one_letter_code
_entity_poly.pdbx_strand_id
1 'polypeptide(L)'
;MFEKIFQVYSHFLSNDAVSFIIYDFSTMLDEKEIDNKLFSISIEKKSIFDNKKWADINILKNNITSKTLIIFHFAMPTPISYIISKLDCPKVLLYHNITPPVFFKKYNTNMINILANGLREIIYMAPYFSYAWGVSEYNCLQLREAGYLRTSVANPPYNFSRFSSILSSKEIKKKTDIKNILFVGRVAPNKRLEDIIKAFYYYHRINSNSELTLVGSYENFQDYKRDLQKLSSELHLPVNITGMIPLDKLVAYYKNADLFLCMSEHEGFCVPLIEAMYFGIPVLAFDSSAVTETVGNAGIIFKQKHFPSVAHLMNEVLTNAELQKKMKAAGHERAMYFSKENVSKRLIKLIEDYAAELKI
;
A
#
# COMPACT_ATOMS: atom_id res chain seq x y z
N MET A 1 -2.16 -8.54 -29.29
CA MET A 1 -1.88 -8.85 -27.87
C MET A 1 -0.40 -9.11 -27.69
N PHE A 2 0.24 -8.63 -26.61
CA PHE A 2 1.63 -8.99 -26.33
C PHE A 2 1.81 -10.50 -26.15
N GLU A 3 2.89 -11.05 -26.70
CA GLU A 3 3.23 -12.49 -26.57
C GLU A 3 3.82 -12.78 -25.17
N LYS A 4 4.52 -11.80 -24.59
CA LYS A 4 5.19 -11.92 -23.30
C LYS A 4 5.04 -10.64 -22.48
N ILE A 5 4.89 -10.79 -21.17
CA ILE A 5 4.88 -9.68 -20.24
C ILE A 5 5.98 -9.90 -19.20
N PHE A 6 6.96 -9.02 -19.17
CA PHE A 6 8.04 -9.07 -18.21
C PHE A 6 7.88 -7.98 -17.15
N GLN A 7 7.86 -8.38 -15.90
CA GLN A 7 7.82 -7.46 -14.78
C GLN A 7 9.24 -7.24 -14.25
N VAL A 8 9.62 -5.98 -14.09
CA VAL A 8 10.98 -5.60 -13.69
C VAL A 8 10.91 -4.80 -12.40
N TYR A 9 11.66 -5.24 -11.38
CA TYR A 9 11.80 -4.55 -10.10
C TYR A 9 13.22 -4.72 -9.56
N SER A 10 13.69 -3.79 -8.73
CA SER A 10 15.08 -3.79 -8.27
C SER A 10 15.42 -5.01 -7.39
N HIS A 11 14.59 -5.29 -6.40
CA HIS A 11 14.81 -6.36 -5.42
C HIS A 11 13.48 -6.96 -4.98
N PHE A 12 13.33 -8.28 -5.09
CA PHE A 12 12.17 -8.97 -4.56
C PHE A 12 12.42 -9.43 -3.12
N LEU A 13 11.61 -8.93 -2.18
CA LEU A 13 11.73 -9.18 -0.75
C LEU A 13 10.40 -9.72 -0.19
N SER A 14 10.50 -10.67 0.74
CA SER A 14 9.32 -11.36 1.33
C SER A 14 8.45 -10.46 2.22
N ASN A 15 8.95 -9.30 2.64
CA ASN A 15 8.25 -8.37 3.54
C ASN A 15 8.03 -6.98 2.93
N ASP A 16 8.19 -6.87 1.60
CA ASP A 16 7.95 -5.64 0.85
C ASP A 16 6.59 -5.65 0.16
N ALA A 17 5.80 -4.60 0.39
CA ALA A 17 4.46 -4.49 -0.17
C ALA A 17 4.44 -4.47 -1.71
N VAL A 18 5.44 -3.83 -2.34
CA VAL A 18 5.55 -3.79 -3.81
C VAL A 18 5.85 -5.18 -4.37
N SER A 19 6.72 -5.93 -3.70
CA SER A 19 7.03 -7.32 -4.06
C SER A 19 5.78 -8.20 -4.02
N PHE A 20 4.91 -8.06 -3.01
CA PHE A 20 3.62 -8.77 -2.96
C PHE A 20 2.69 -8.38 -4.11
N ILE A 21 2.60 -7.10 -4.44
CA ILE A 21 1.80 -6.63 -5.58
C ILE A 21 2.28 -7.26 -6.89
N ILE A 22 3.60 -7.32 -7.10
CA ILE A 22 4.20 -7.92 -8.29
C ILE A 22 3.93 -9.44 -8.34
N TYR A 23 4.01 -10.11 -7.19
CA TYR A 23 3.67 -11.52 -7.08
C TYR A 23 2.20 -11.79 -7.45
N ASP A 24 1.27 -11.01 -6.91
CA ASP A 24 -0.16 -11.15 -7.21
C ASP A 24 -0.44 -10.83 -8.69
N PHE A 25 0.25 -9.83 -9.27
CA PHE A 25 0.16 -9.52 -10.69
C PHE A 25 0.71 -10.68 -11.56
N SER A 26 1.88 -11.23 -11.21
CA SER A 26 2.43 -12.40 -11.92
C SER A 26 1.49 -13.61 -11.83
N THR A 27 0.88 -13.85 -10.67
CA THR A 27 -0.09 -14.93 -10.49
C THR A 27 -1.35 -14.73 -11.35
N MET A 28 -1.81 -13.48 -11.47
CA MET A 28 -2.91 -13.11 -12.37
C MET A 28 -2.58 -13.41 -13.84
N LEU A 29 -1.34 -13.09 -14.27
CA LEU A 29 -0.91 -13.38 -15.64
C LEU A 29 -0.80 -14.90 -15.90
N ASP A 30 -0.30 -15.68 -14.92
CA ASP A 30 -0.27 -17.13 -14.99
C ASP A 30 -1.68 -17.73 -15.14
N GLU A 31 -2.66 -17.24 -14.36
CA GLU A 31 -4.07 -17.67 -14.41
C GLU A 31 -4.75 -17.35 -15.76
N LYS A 32 -4.19 -16.40 -16.52
CA LYS A 32 -4.63 -16.03 -17.87
C LYS A 32 -3.80 -16.67 -18.97
N GLU A 33 -2.91 -17.60 -18.60
CA GLU A 33 -1.99 -18.29 -19.54
C GLU A 33 -1.11 -17.33 -20.36
N ILE A 34 -0.83 -16.14 -19.80
CA ILE A 34 0.06 -15.16 -20.42
C ILE A 34 1.50 -15.48 -19.99
N ASP A 35 2.40 -15.68 -20.97
CA ASP A 35 3.83 -15.91 -20.67
C ASP A 35 4.42 -14.68 -19.95
N ASN A 36 4.79 -14.89 -18.69
CA ASN A 36 5.35 -13.82 -17.87
C ASN A 36 6.59 -14.28 -17.11
N LYS A 37 7.50 -13.31 -16.87
CA LYS A 37 8.75 -13.53 -16.16
C LYS A 37 9.12 -12.31 -15.34
N LEU A 38 9.74 -12.55 -14.18
CA LEU A 38 10.24 -11.53 -13.30
C LEU A 38 11.73 -11.28 -13.57
N PHE A 39 12.14 -10.00 -13.65
CA PHE A 39 13.55 -9.61 -13.79
C PHE A 39 13.97 -8.69 -12.65
N SER A 40 15.14 -8.93 -12.08
CA SER A 40 15.62 -8.25 -10.88
C SER A 40 17.14 -8.27 -10.79
N ILE A 41 17.70 -7.39 -9.96
CA ILE A 41 19.09 -7.49 -9.51
C ILE A 41 19.24 -8.64 -8.51
N SER A 42 18.25 -8.82 -7.63
CA SER A 42 18.26 -9.90 -6.66
C SER A 42 16.86 -10.32 -6.23
N ILE A 43 16.74 -11.58 -5.84
CA ILE A 43 15.55 -12.17 -5.20
C ILE A 43 15.98 -12.78 -3.88
N GLU A 44 15.17 -12.55 -2.84
CA GLU A 44 15.36 -13.20 -1.55
C GLU A 44 15.14 -14.71 -1.67
N LYS A 45 16.09 -15.50 -1.20
CA LYS A 45 16.02 -16.97 -1.23
C LYS A 45 14.97 -17.46 -0.22
N LYS A 46 14.29 -18.56 -0.54
CA LYS A 46 13.20 -19.15 0.26
C LYS A 46 12.06 -18.16 0.49
N SER A 47 11.67 -17.49 -0.57
CA SER A 47 10.61 -16.49 -0.58
C SER A 47 9.38 -16.99 -1.33
N ILE A 48 8.31 -16.19 -1.30
CA ILE A 48 7.09 -16.43 -2.09
C ILE A 48 7.36 -16.51 -3.61
N PHE A 49 8.54 -16.07 -4.07
CA PHE A 49 8.93 -16.05 -5.49
C PHE A 49 9.60 -17.35 -5.96
N ASP A 50 9.87 -18.32 -5.07
CA ASP A 50 10.57 -19.56 -5.43
C ASP A 50 9.84 -20.37 -6.51
N ASN A 51 8.52 -20.22 -6.63
CA ASN A 51 7.67 -20.84 -7.64
C ASN A 51 7.48 -19.98 -8.91
N LYS A 52 8.12 -18.81 -9.01
CA LYS A 52 8.01 -17.92 -10.16
C LYS A 52 9.20 -18.03 -11.09
N LYS A 53 8.96 -17.86 -12.40
CA LYS A 53 10.01 -17.74 -13.39
C LYS A 53 10.71 -16.39 -13.24
N TRP A 54 11.92 -16.37 -12.75
CA TRP A 54 12.72 -15.16 -12.63
C TRP A 54 14.07 -15.26 -13.27
N ALA A 55 14.71 -14.13 -13.57
CA ALA A 55 16.04 -14.03 -14.11
C ALA A 55 16.76 -12.74 -13.68
N ASP A 56 18.08 -12.77 -13.78
CA ASP A 56 18.90 -11.59 -13.59
C ASP A 56 18.58 -10.52 -14.64
N ILE A 57 18.55 -9.26 -14.23
CA ILE A 57 18.27 -8.11 -15.10
C ILE A 57 19.26 -8.02 -16.28
N ASN A 58 20.48 -8.49 -16.11
CA ASN A 58 21.53 -8.41 -17.13
C ASN A 58 21.20 -9.21 -18.40
N ILE A 59 20.36 -10.25 -18.29
CA ILE A 59 19.95 -11.03 -19.48
C ILE A 59 18.63 -10.55 -20.08
N LEU A 60 17.99 -9.52 -19.51
CA LEU A 60 16.70 -9.01 -19.98
C LEU A 60 16.73 -8.68 -21.48
N LYS A 61 17.74 -7.94 -21.94
CA LYS A 61 17.88 -7.50 -23.34
C LYS A 61 17.84 -8.66 -24.34
N ASN A 62 18.36 -9.84 -23.96
CA ASN A 62 18.42 -11.01 -24.83
C ASN A 62 17.08 -11.77 -24.89
N ASN A 63 16.09 -11.39 -24.07
CA ASN A 63 14.80 -12.07 -23.96
C ASN A 63 13.63 -11.25 -24.54
N ILE A 64 13.86 -9.99 -24.91
CA ILE A 64 12.82 -9.09 -25.44
C ILE A 64 12.66 -9.21 -26.94
N THR A 65 11.43 -8.96 -27.40
CA THR A 65 11.05 -8.81 -28.82
C THR A 65 10.15 -7.59 -28.95
N SER A 66 9.79 -7.20 -30.18
CA SER A 66 8.80 -6.13 -30.44
C SER A 66 7.41 -6.41 -29.85
N LYS A 67 7.10 -7.69 -29.55
CA LYS A 67 5.84 -8.12 -28.93
C LYS A 67 5.97 -8.42 -27.42
N THR A 68 7.07 -8.01 -26.81
CA THR A 68 7.26 -8.12 -25.35
C THR A 68 6.87 -6.80 -24.70
N LEU A 69 5.96 -6.83 -23.73
CA LEU A 69 5.68 -5.70 -22.84
C LEU A 69 6.58 -5.78 -21.60
N ILE A 70 7.29 -4.71 -21.31
CA ILE A 70 7.97 -4.53 -20.02
C ILE A 70 7.10 -3.67 -19.11
N ILE A 71 6.79 -4.18 -17.91
CA ILE A 71 6.21 -3.43 -16.80
C ILE A 71 7.32 -3.16 -15.79
N PHE A 72 7.80 -1.92 -15.76
CA PHE A 72 8.83 -1.50 -14.82
C PHE A 72 8.21 -0.92 -13.57
N HIS A 73 8.32 -1.65 -12.44
CA HIS A 73 7.81 -1.24 -11.15
C HIS A 73 8.80 -0.28 -10.48
N PHE A 74 8.36 0.93 -10.21
CA PHE A 74 9.21 1.99 -9.67
C PHE A 74 8.67 2.49 -8.32
N ALA A 75 9.44 2.27 -7.25
CA ALA A 75 9.13 2.70 -5.88
C ALA A 75 10.31 3.40 -5.20
N MET A 76 11.51 3.22 -5.69
CA MET A 76 12.76 3.73 -5.14
C MET A 76 13.77 3.93 -6.29
N PRO A 77 14.78 4.83 -6.13
CA PRO A 77 15.83 4.98 -7.13
C PRO A 77 16.60 3.68 -7.35
N THR A 78 16.93 3.40 -8.60
CA THR A 78 17.60 2.13 -8.96
C THR A 78 18.39 2.26 -10.25
N PRO A 79 19.58 1.62 -10.36
CA PRO A 79 20.34 1.58 -11.62
C PRO A 79 19.59 0.90 -12.77
N ILE A 80 18.56 0.10 -12.49
CA ILE A 80 17.69 -0.52 -13.51
C ILE A 80 17.02 0.52 -14.41
N SER A 81 16.67 1.70 -13.90
CA SER A 81 16.03 2.76 -14.65
C SER A 81 16.80 3.15 -15.91
N TYR A 82 18.13 3.22 -15.81
CA TYR A 82 18.97 3.49 -16.96
C TYR A 82 18.95 2.35 -17.99
N ILE A 83 18.94 1.10 -17.51
CA ILE A 83 18.86 -0.09 -18.40
C ILE A 83 17.53 -0.06 -19.16
N ILE A 84 16.41 0.08 -18.45
CA ILE A 84 15.06 0.05 -19.04
C ILE A 84 14.84 1.23 -20.00
N SER A 85 15.35 2.42 -19.67
CA SER A 85 15.21 3.60 -20.56
C SER A 85 15.81 3.37 -21.94
N LYS A 86 16.84 2.55 -22.07
CA LYS A 86 17.57 2.24 -23.33
C LYS A 86 16.99 1.08 -24.13
N LEU A 87 15.99 0.38 -23.63
CA LEU A 87 15.39 -0.74 -24.35
C LEU A 87 14.46 -0.23 -25.46
N ASP A 88 14.58 -0.81 -26.64
CA ASP A 88 13.70 -0.55 -27.77
C ASP A 88 12.61 -1.63 -27.85
N CYS A 89 11.62 -1.51 -26.96
CA CYS A 89 10.47 -2.40 -26.88
C CYS A 89 9.31 -1.69 -26.19
N PRO A 90 8.06 -2.18 -26.35
CA PRO A 90 6.93 -1.70 -25.57
C PRO A 90 7.22 -1.76 -24.08
N LYS A 91 7.04 -0.64 -23.39
CA LYS A 91 7.29 -0.56 -21.96
C LYS A 91 6.37 0.45 -21.28
N VAL A 92 5.95 0.12 -20.07
CA VAL A 92 5.22 1.01 -19.17
C VAL A 92 5.96 1.11 -17.83
N LEU A 93 5.94 2.29 -17.25
CA LEU A 93 6.37 2.51 -15.88
C LEU A 93 5.15 2.35 -14.98
N LEU A 94 5.22 1.47 -13.95
CA LEU A 94 4.22 1.39 -12.88
C LEU A 94 4.78 2.00 -11.61
N TYR A 95 4.25 3.17 -11.28
CA TYR A 95 4.71 3.98 -10.15
C TYR A 95 3.96 3.62 -8.87
N HIS A 96 4.72 3.16 -7.87
CA HIS A 96 4.22 2.74 -6.56
C HIS A 96 4.30 3.82 -5.49
N ASN A 97 4.64 5.03 -5.86
CA ASN A 97 4.83 6.20 -5.01
C ASN A 97 6.21 6.30 -4.33
N ILE A 98 6.68 7.54 -4.24
CA ILE A 98 7.83 7.92 -3.43
C ILE A 98 7.37 8.96 -2.41
N THR A 99 7.56 8.65 -1.13
CA THR A 99 7.20 9.57 -0.05
C THR A 99 8.09 10.82 -0.11
N PRO A 100 7.54 12.05 -0.01
CA PRO A 100 8.33 13.28 0.01
C PRO A 100 9.41 13.26 1.10
N PRO A 101 10.67 13.63 0.79
CA PRO A 101 11.79 13.56 1.72
C PRO A 101 11.60 14.36 3.02
N VAL A 102 10.79 15.42 2.97
CA VAL A 102 10.54 16.32 4.10
C VAL A 102 10.03 15.60 5.36
N PHE A 103 9.27 14.53 5.19
CA PHE A 103 8.75 13.73 6.31
C PHE A 103 9.86 13.10 7.16
N PHE A 104 11.03 12.85 6.58
CA PHE A 104 12.11 12.11 7.24
C PHE A 104 13.20 13.00 7.83
N LYS A 105 13.09 14.34 7.68
CA LYS A 105 14.10 15.31 8.06
C LYS A 105 14.59 15.17 9.51
N LYS A 106 13.68 14.84 10.45
CA LYS A 106 14.01 14.68 11.87
C LYS A 106 14.62 13.32 12.20
N TYR A 107 14.24 12.26 11.48
CA TYR A 107 14.45 10.89 11.94
C TYR A 107 15.39 10.06 11.07
N ASN A 108 15.59 10.43 9.79
CA ASN A 108 16.44 9.64 8.88
C ASN A 108 16.95 10.50 7.71
N THR A 109 18.10 11.13 7.89
CA THR A 109 18.71 12.00 6.89
C THR A 109 19.16 11.25 5.63
N ASN A 110 19.60 10.00 5.75
CA ASN A 110 19.98 9.18 4.60
C ASN A 110 18.79 8.95 3.66
N MET A 111 17.59 8.74 4.23
CA MET A 111 16.36 8.55 3.45
C MET A 111 16.03 9.79 2.61
N ILE A 112 16.36 11.00 3.07
CA ILE A 112 16.12 12.24 2.32
C ILE A 112 16.81 12.19 0.96
N ASN A 113 18.10 11.86 0.93
CA ASN A 113 18.86 11.80 -0.32
C ASN A 113 18.37 10.71 -1.25
N ILE A 114 18.05 9.54 -0.71
CA ILE A 114 17.53 8.40 -1.48
C ILE A 114 16.19 8.79 -2.14
N LEU A 115 15.24 9.32 -1.38
CA LEU A 115 13.92 9.69 -1.91
C LEU A 115 13.99 10.88 -2.88
N ALA A 116 14.85 11.88 -2.60
CA ALA A 116 15.08 13.00 -3.52
C ALA A 116 15.66 12.52 -4.85
N ASN A 117 16.58 11.56 -4.83
CA ASN A 117 17.11 10.95 -6.05
C ASN A 117 16.01 10.18 -6.81
N GLY A 118 15.13 9.43 -6.13
CA GLY A 118 14.01 8.76 -6.78
C GLY A 118 13.03 9.73 -7.45
N LEU A 119 12.76 10.89 -6.82
CA LEU A 119 11.93 11.93 -7.43
C LEU A 119 12.60 12.60 -8.65
N ARG A 120 13.92 12.72 -8.66
CA ARG A 120 14.65 13.18 -9.87
C ARG A 120 14.65 12.11 -10.96
N GLU A 121 14.82 10.88 -10.58
CA GLU A 121 14.87 9.72 -11.50
C GLU A 121 13.56 9.52 -12.25
N ILE A 122 12.41 9.71 -11.59
CA ILE A 122 11.11 9.62 -12.25
C ILE A 122 10.95 10.70 -13.33
N ILE A 123 11.43 11.92 -13.09
CA ILE A 123 11.45 13.01 -14.08
C ILE A 123 12.39 12.66 -15.23
N TYR A 124 13.60 12.15 -14.93
CA TYR A 124 14.57 11.73 -15.95
C TYR A 124 14.01 10.65 -16.88
N MET A 125 13.20 9.74 -16.35
CA MET A 125 12.64 8.62 -17.13
C MET A 125 11.47 9.04 -18.03
N ALA A 126 10.79 10.15 -17.78
CA ALA A 126 9.57 10.53 -18.50
C ALA A 126 9.71 10.50 -20.04
N PRO A 127 10.80 11.01 -20.68
CA PRO A 127 10.94 10.99 -22.13
C PRO A 127 11.08 9.58 -22.75
N TYR A 128 11.38 8.57 -21.92
CA TYR A 128 11.62 7.20 -22.39
C TYR A 128 10.42 6.28 -22.30
N PHE A 129 9.30 6.77 -21.73
CA PHE A 129 8.07 5.99 -21.58
C PHE A 129 6.89 6.71 -22.24
N SER A 130 6.33 6.10 -23.26
CA SER A 130 5.13 6.61 -23.94
C SER A 130 3.87 6.45 -23.08
N TYR A 131 3.91 5.56 -22.08
CA TYR A 131 2.80 5.26 -21.19
C TYR A 131 3.31 4.97 -19.78
N ALA A 132 2.64 5.51 -18.78
CA ALA A 132 2.93 5.24 -17.38
C ALA A 132 1.64 4.97 -16.60
N TRP A 133 1.74 4.10 -15.60
CA TRP A 133 0.64 3.74 -14.72
C TRP A 133 0.95 4.18 -13.28
N GLY A 134 -0.05 4.77 -12.63
CA GLY A 134 0.00 5.04 -11.19
C GLY A 134 -0.87 4.04 -10.43
N VAL A 135 -0.46 3.63 -9.23
CA VAL A 135 -1.30 2.75 -8.39
C VAL A 135 -2.57 3.43 -7.87
N SER A 136 -2.67 4.75 -8.05
CA SER A 136 -3.83 5.60 -7.73
C SER A 136 -3.86 6.81 -8.67
N GLU A 137 -4.97 7.54 -8.71
CA GLU A 137 -5.05 8.81 -9.46
C GLU A 137 -4.08 9.86 -8.90
N TYR A 138 -3.89 9.87 -7.57
CA TYR A 138 -2.86 10.70 -6.95
C TYR A 138 -1.46 10.44 -7.55
N ASN A 139 -1.10 9.18 -7.76
CA ASN A 139 0.17 8.81 -8.42
C ASN A 139 0.19 9.19 -9.91
N CYS A 140 -0.94 9.10 -10.59
CA CYS A 140 -1.06 9.58 -11.97
C CYS A 140 -0.86 11.09 -12.08
N LEU A 141 -1.35 11.88 -11.12
CA LEU A 141 -1.08 13.32 -11.03
C LEU A 141 0.41 13.59 -10.90
N GLN A 142 1.10 12.89 -9.98
CA GLN A 142 2.56 13.04 -9.81
C GLN A 142 3.33 12.65 -11.08
N LEU A 143 2.89 11.61 -11.80
CA LEU A 143 3.50 11.24 -13.08
C LEU A 143 3.31 12.35 -14.15
N ARG A 144 2.13 12.93 -14.25
CA ARG A 144 1.88 14.07 -15.18
C ARG A 144 2.75 15.28 -14.83
N GLU A 145 2.88 15.61 -13.55
CA GLU A 145 3.79 16.66 -13.05
C GLU A 145 5.25 16.36 -13.37
N ALA A 146 5.64 15.08 -13.37
CA ALA A 146 6.98 14.63 -13.77
C ALA A 146 7.22 14.61 -15.29
N GLY A 147 6.20 14.95 -16.12
CA GLY A 147 6.32 15.06 -17.57
C GLY A 147 5.85 13.83 -18.36
N TYR A 148 5.18 12.86 -17.75
CA TYR A 148 4.57 11.75 -18.48
C TYR A 148 3.28 12.22 -19.18
N LEU A 149 3.26 12.12 -20.51
CA LEU A 149 2.15 12.63 -21.33
C LEU A 149 0.88 11.78 -21.23
N ARG A 150 1.03 10.49 -20.99
CA ARG A 150 -0.07 9.55 -20.88
C ARG A 150 0.03 8.73 -19.59
N THR A 151 -1.05 8.77 -18.80
CA THR A 151 -1.13 8.03 -17.54
C THR A 151 -2.46 7.32 -17.40
N SER A 152 -2.48 6.18 -16.69
CA SER A 152 -3.71 5.50 -16.27
C SER A 152 -3.54 4.88 -14.89
N VAL A 153 -4.66 4.71 -14.19
CA VAL A 153 -4.65 4.05 -12.89
C VAL A 153 -4.57 2.53 -13.07
N ALA A 154 -3.55 1.94 -12.48
CA ALA A 154 -3.36 0.49 -12.37
C ALA A 154 -3.33 0.11 -10.89
N ASN A 155 -4.51 -0.02 -10.28
CA ASN A 155 -4.61 -0.39 -8.88
C ASN A 155 -3.91 -1.73 -8.61
N PRO A 156 -3.27 -1.90 -7.44
CA PRO A 156 -2.69 -3.18 -7.05
C PRO A 156 -3.75 -4.28 -6.96
N PRO A 157 -3.55 -5.45 -7.58
CA PRO A 157 -4.38 -6.61 -7.32
C PRO A 157 -4.15 -7.07 -5.88
N TYR A 158 -5.22 -7.29 -5.13
CA TYR A 158 -5.10 -7.72 -3.75
C TYR A 158 -5.75 -9.08 -3.53
N ASN A 159 -4.93 -10.05 -3.13
CA ASN A 159 -5.39 -11.40 -2.88
C ASN A 159 -5.81 -11.60 -1.42
N PHE A 160 -7.13 -11.51 -1.15
CA PHE A 160 -7.69 -11.75 0.17
C PHE A 160 -7.66 -13.23 0.60
N SER A 161 -7.45 -14.18 -0.32
CA SER A 161 -7.41 -15.62 0.03
C SER A 161 -6.27 -15.97 0.98
N ARG A 162 -5.23 -15.13 1.06
CA ARG A 162 -4.14 -15.26 2.03
C ARG A 162 -4.61 -15.27 3.49
N PHE A 163 -5.79 -14.74 3.78
CA PHE A 163 -6.40 -14.77 5.11
C PHE A 163 -7.25 -16.00 5.36
N SER A 164 -7.68 -16.72 4.31
CA SER A 164 -8.70 -17.79 4.40
C SER A 164 -8.26 -18.97 5.27
N SER A 165 -7.00 -19.41 5.14
CA SER A 165 -6.46 -20.51 5.95
C SER A 165 -6.39 -20.18 7.44
N ILE A 166 -6.15 -18.90 7.77
CA ILE A 166 -6.07 -18.41 9.15
C ILE A 166 -7.47 -18.21 9.72
N LEU A 167 -8.40 -17.72 8.89
CA LEU A 167 -9.79 -17.51 9.28
C LEU A 167 -10.52 -18.80 9.63
N SER A 168 -10.16 -19.92 8.99
CA SER A 168 -10.74 -21.23 9.23
C SER A 168 -10.12 -21.99 10.42
N SER A 169 -8.94 -21.61 10.90
CA SER A 169 -8.16 -22.42 11.84
C SER A 169 -8.22 -22.00 13.31
N LYS A 170 -8.70 -20.81 13.66
CA LYS A 170 -8.75 -20.31 15.04
C LYS A 170 -9.97 -19.45 15.33
N GLU A 171 -10.75 -19.82 16.35
CA GLU A 171 -11.65 -18.88 17.03
C GLU A 171 -10.82 -17.82 17.78
N ILE A 172 -10.78 -16.60 17.24
CA ILE A 172 -10.17 -15.46 17.92
C ILE A 172 -11.28 -14.84 18.77
N LYS A 173 -11.27 -15.11 20.07
CA LYS A 173 -12.22 -14.51 21.01
C LYS A 173 -11.97 -13.01 21.11
N LYS A 174 -12.96 -12.23 20.74
CA LYS A 174 -12.95 -10.78 20.96
C LYS A 174 -13.12 -10.48 22.44
N LYS A 175 -12.28 -9.60 23.00
CA LYS A 175 -12.53 -9.00 24.31
C LYS A 175 -13.73 -8.07 24.19
N THR A 176 -14.85 -8.41 24.79
CA THR A 176 -16.15 -7.77 24.52
C THR A 176 -16.29 -6.36 25.09
N ASP A 177 -15.52 -6.02 26.11
CA ASP A 177 -15.75 -4.78 26.88
C ASP A 177 -14.79 -3.63 26.53
N ILE A 178 -13.68 -3.91 25.83
CA ILE A 178 -12.67 -2.92 25.46
C ILE A 178 -12.83 -2.50 24.01
N LYS A 179 -12.85 -1.19 23.76
CA LYS A 179 -12.84 -0.65 22.39
C LYS A 179 -11.43 -0.63 21.82
N ASN A 180 -11.18 -1.43 20.80
CA ASN A 180 -9.87 -1.59 20.16
C ASN A 180 -9.73 -0.68 18.94
N ILE A 181 -8.90 0.34 19.04
CA ILE A 181 -8.53 1.21 17.93
C ILE A 181 -7.27 0.65 17.28
N LEU A 182 -7.29 0.50 15.97
CA LEU A 182 -6.21 -0.13 15.21
C LEU A 182 -5.64 0.83 14.16
N PHE A 183 -4.33 0.81 14.04
CA PHE A 183 -3.59 1.26 12.86
C PHE A 183 -2.64 0.13 12.42
N VAL A 184 -2.56 -0.09 11.12
CA VAL A 184 -1.59 -1.03 10.52
C VAL A 184 -0.81 -0.30 9.44
N GLY A 185 0.51 -0.43 9.48
CA GLY A 185 1.41 0.21 8.54
C GLY A 185 2.79 0.44 9.16
N ARG A 186 3.79 0.70 8.33
CA ARG A 186 5.13 1.00 8.81
C ARG A 186 5.09 2.16 9.80
N VAL A 187 5.76 2.02 10.94
CA VAL A 187 5.90 3.08 11.95
C VAL A 187 6.90 4.12 11.41
N ALA A 188 6.38 5.06 10.63
CA ALA A 188 7.17 6.06 9.88
C ALA A 188 6.51 7.45 9.97
N PRO A 189 7.30 8.54 9.91
CA PRO A 189 6.80 9.91 10.16
C PRO A 189 5.66 10.39 9.25
N ASN A 190 5.64 9.94 8.00
CA ASN A 190 4.54 10.28 7.06
C ASN A 190 3.19 9.67 7.47
N LYS A 191 3.19 8.67 8.35
CA LYS A 191 1.97 8.03 8.88
C LYS A 191 1.36 8.81 10.05
N ARG A 192 2.09 9.79 10.61
CA ARG A 192 1.60 10.69 11.66
C ARG A 192 0.98 9.95 12.86
N LEU A 193 1.70 8.93 13.36
CA LEU A 193 1.20 8.10 14.47
C LEU A 193 1.06 8.89 15.76
N GLU A 194 1.84 9.95 15.94
CA GLU A 194 1.66 10.91 17.04
C GLU A 194 0.28 11.59 17.02
N ASP A 195 -0.29 11.81 15.82
CA ASP A 195 -1.61 12.41 15.68
C ASP A 195 -2.71 11.39 16.02
N ILE A 196 -2.49 10.10 15.72
CA ILE A 196 -3.37 9.00 16.17
C ILE A 196 -3.38 8.95 17.71
N ILE A 197 -2.21 8.99 18.35
CA ILE A 197 -2.09 8.96 19.82
C ILE A 197 -2.80 10.18 20.43
N LYS A 198 -2.64 11.38 19.86
CA LYS A 198 -3.32 12.60 20.35
C LYS A 198 -4.84 12.51 20.19
N ALA A 199 -5.36 12.00 19.06
CA ALA A 199 -6.80 11.79 18.89
C ALA A 199 -7.32 10.73 19.89
N PHE A 200 -6.56 9.64 20.07
CA PHE A 200 -6.87 8.60 21.03
C PHE A 200 -6.88 9.12 22.49
N TYR A 201 -6.00 10.06 22.84
CA TYR A 201 -6.02 10.71 24.17
C TYR A 201 -7.39 11.34 24.47
N TYR A 202 -7.94 12.10 23.53
CA TYR A 202 -9.27 12.71 23.73
C TYR A 202 -10.37 11.66 23.73
N TYR A 203 -10.27 10.62 22.89
CA TYR A 203 -11.25 9.53 22.89
C TYR A 203 -11.21 8.70 24.18
N HIS A 204 -10.03 8.38 24.70
CA HIS A 204 -9.85 7.63 25.96
C HIS A 204 -10.47 8.35 27.17
N ARG A 205 -10.56 9.68 27.13
CA ARG A 205 -11.28 10.49 28.14
C ARG A 205 -12.80 10.40 28.01
N ILE A 206 -13.33 10.09 26.80
CA ILE A 206 -14.76 9.82 26.59
C ILE A 206 -15.08 8.38 27.00
N ASN A 207 -14.22 7.43 26.65
CA ASN A 207 -14.36 6.02 26.98
C ASN A 207 -13.02 5.44 27.44
N SER A 208 -12.81 5.40 28.76
CA SER A 208 -11.59 4.87 29.38
C SER A 208 -11.39 3.36 29.16
N ASN A 209 -12.45 2.63 28.78
CA ASN A 209 -12.35 1.22 28.41
C ASN A 209 -11.99 1.05 26.92
N SER A 210 -10.81 1.56 26.55
CA SER A 210 -10.31 1.55 25.17
C SER A 210 -8.80 1.34 25.12
N GLU A 211 -8.32 0.72 24.03
CA GLU A 211 -6.91 0.46 23.75
C GLU A 211 -6.56 0.91 22.33
N LEU A 212 -5.32 1.38 22.12
CA LEU A 212 -4.78 1.69 20.80
C LEU A 212 -3.66 0.72 20.46
N THR A 213 -3.75 0.08 19.31
CA THR A 213 -2.67 -0.76 18.76
C THR A 213 -2.14 -0.19 17.45
N LEU A 214 -0.82 0.01 17.39
CA LEU A 214 -0.06 0.44 16.21
C LEU A 214 0.79 -0.75 15.74
N VAL A 215 0.41 -1.35 14.63
CA VAL A 215 1.06 -2.56 14.07
C VAL A 215 1.94 -2.19 12.90
N GLY A 216 3.22 -2.56 12.93
CA GLY A 216 4.13 -2.46 11.79
C GLY A 216 5.59 -2.21 12.14
N SER A 217 6.47 -2.48 11.19
CA SER A 217 7.91 -2.33 11.36
C SER A 217 8.32 -0.88 11.63
N TYR A 218 9.28 -0.72 12.53
CA TYR A 218 9.96 0.55 12.84
C TYR A 218 11.47 0.48 12.56
N GLU A 219 11.90 -0.47 11.78
CA GLU A 219 13.30 -0.82 11.56
C GLU A 219 14.20 0.39 11.24
N ASN A 220 13.72 1.30 10.39
CA ASN A 220 14.47 2.51 10.00
C ASN A 220 14.08 3.77 10.81
N PHE A 221 13.25 3.64 11.86
CA PHE A 221 12.64 4.75 12.59
C PHE A 221 12.57 4.49 14.11
N GLN A 222 13.65 3.96 14.69
CA GLN A 222 13.72 3.67 16.12
C GLN A 222 13.52 4.91 17.00
N ASP A 223 14.06 6.07 16.57
CA ASP A 223 13.90 7.33 17.28
C ASP A 223 12.46 7.81 17.24
N TYR A 224 11.79 7.68 16.10
CA TYR A 224 10.37 7.99 15.97
C TYR A 224 9.52 7.09 16.88
N LYS A 225 9.81 5.79 16.93
CA LYS A 225 9.14 4.85 17.86
C LYS A 225 9.35 5.26 19.30
N ARG A 226 10.57 5.69 19.70
CA ARG A 226 10.84 6.17 21.07
C ARG A 226 10.04 7.43 21.40
N ASP A 227 9.94 8.40 20.47
CA ASP A 227 9.13 9.59 20.65
C ASP A 227 7.64 9.24 20.86
N LEU A 228 7.11 8.27 20.10
CA LEU A 228 5.73 7.79 20.25
C LEU A 228 5.51 7.10 21.61
N GLN A 229 6.46 6.28 22.07
CA GLN A 229 6.37 5.62 23.39
C GLN A 229 6.42 6.66 24.52
N LYS A 230 7.29 7.66 24.41
CA LYS A 230 7.38 8.77 25.36
C LYS A 230 6.05 9.53 25.43
N LEU A 231 5.50 9.92 24.29
CA LEU A 231 4.20 10.62 24.19
C LEU A 231 3.08 9.79 24.86
N SER A 232 3.03 8.49 24.57
CA SER A 232 2.01 7.60 25.17
C SER A 232 2.13 7.50 26.69
N SER A 233 3.36 7.40 27.20
CA SER A 233 3.63 7.36 28.65
C SER A 233 3.29 8.67 29.35
N GLU A 234 3.67 9.83 28.77
CA GLU A 234 3.37 11.14 29.33
C GLU A 234 1.85 11.41 29.39
N LEU A 235 1.10 10.86 28.46
CA LEU A 235 -0.36 10.96 28.42
C LEU A 235 -1.07 9.83 29.18
N HIS A 236 -0.33 8.91 29.81
CA HIS A 236 -0.85 7.73 30.53
C HIS A 236 -1.84 6.88 29.70
N LEU A 237 -1.54 6.64 28.44
CA LEU A 237 -2.43 5.94 27.50
C LEU A 237 -2.06 4.46 27.32
N PRO A 238 -3.05 3.56 27.20
CA PRO A 238 -2.84 2.16 26.84
C PRO A 238 -2.57 2.02 25.33
N VAL A 239 -1.33 2.31 24.92
CA VAL A 239 -0.87 2.24 23.53
C VAL A 239 0.12 1.09 23.37
N ASN A 240 -0.17 0.18 22.46
CA ASN A 240 0.70 -0.93 22.09
C ASN A 240 1.34 -0.69 20.71
N ILE A 241 2.67 -0.66 20.62
CA ILE A 241 3.44 -0.59 19.37
C ILE A 241 4.13 -1.93 19.17
N THR A 242 3.55 -2.76 18.28
CA THR A 242 3.93 -4.18 18.19
C THR A 242 5.23 -4.45 17.46
N GLY A 243 5.62 -3.58 16.52
CA GLY A 243 6.61 -3.92 15.50
C GLY A 243 6.02 -4.83 14.42
N MET A 244 6.91 -5.47 13.65
CA MET A 244 6.51 -6.47 12.67
C MET A 244 6.00 -7.73 13.38
N ILE A 245 4.88 -8.26 12.91
CA ILE A 245 4.24 -9.46 13.48
C ILE A 245 3.89 -10.46 12.37
N PRO A 246 3.79 -11.76 12.70
CA PRO A 246 3.31 -12.77 11.77
C PRO A 246 1.87 -12.53 11.31
N LEU A 247 1.52 -13.08 10.15
CA LEU A 247 0.22 -12.86 9.52
C LEU A 247 -0.97 -13.32 10.37
N ASP A 248 -0.83 -14.42 11.10
CA ASP A 248 -1.88 -14.93 12.01
C ASP A 248 -2.17 -13.95 13.15
N LYS A 249 -1.14 -13.32 13.71
CA LYS A 249 -1.31 -12.25 14.71
C LYS A 249 -1.92 -10.99 14.11
N LEU A 250 -1.53 -10.61 12.89
CA LEU A 250 -2.12 -9.48 12.19
C LEU A 250 -3.63 -9.68 11.96
N VAL A 251 -4.03 -10.88 11.51
CA VAL A 251 -5.45 -11.26 11.37
C VAL A 251 -6.18 -11.16 12.71
N ALA A 252 -5.53 -11.57 13.81
CA ALA A 252 -6.10 -11.43 15.14
C ALA A 252 -6.37 -9.98 15.53
N TYR A 253 -5.45 -9.06 15.24
CA TYR A 253 -5.67 -7.63 15.47
C TYR A 253 -6.80 -7.07 14.61
N TYR A 254 -6.87 -7.40 13.32
CA TYR A 254 -8.00 -6.98 12.49
C TYR A 254 -9.33 -7.53 13.01
N LYS A 255 -9.43 -8.80 13.38
CA LYS A 255 -10.68 -9.39 13.91
C LYS A 255 -11.15 -8.77 15.23
N ASN A 256 -10.22 -8.30 16.06
CA ASN A 256 -10.53 -7.68 17.35
C ASN A 256 -10.75 -6.16 17.27
N ALA A 257 -10.39 -5.51 16.19
CA ALA A 257 -10.53 -4.06 16.05
C ALA A 257 -12.00 -3.62 15.93
N ASP A 258 -12.31 -2.49 16.55
CA ASP A 258 -13.61 -1.83 16.48
C ASP A 258 -13.59 -0.63 15.52
N LEU A 259 -12.42 -0.01 15.35
CA LEU A 259 -12.18 1.14 14.49
C LEU A 259 -10.76 1.09 13.91
N PHE A 260 -10.63 1.37 12.62
CA PHE A 260 -9.35 1.64 11.99
C PHE A 260 -9.17 3.16 11.84
N LEU A 261 -8.12 3.72 12.45
CA LEU A 261 -7.83 5.15 12.40
C LEU A 261 -6.56 5.42 11.58
N CYS A 262 -6.69 6.17 10.49
CA CYS A 262 -5.58 6.56 9.63
C CYS A 262 -5.38 8.08 9.64
N MET A 263 -4.20 8.54 10.07
CA MET A 263 -3.81 9.95 10.10
C MET A 263 -2.67 10.26 9.10
N SER A 264 -2.39 9.32 8.19
CA SER A 264 -1.30 9.46 7.21
C SER A 264 -1.42 10.76 6.41
N GLU A 265 -0.31 11.46 6.24
CA GLU A 265 -0.22 12.66 5.38
C GLU A 265 0.30 12.34 3.98
N HIS A 266 0.79 11.11 3.78
CA HIS A 266 1.24 10.66 2.47
C HIS A 266 1.13 9.15 2.30
N GLU A 267 0.36 8.74 1.28
CA GLU A 267 0.15 7.36 0.84
C GLU A 267 0.09 7.29 -0.68
N GLY A 268 0.63 6.22 -1.25
CA GLY A 268 0.45 5.92 -2.67
C GLY A 268 -0.85 5.17 -2.97
N PHE A 269 -1.31 4.34 -2.00
CA PHE A 269 -2.54 3.55 -2.10
C PHE A 269 -3.11 3.23 -0.71
N CYS A 270 -2.28 2.80 0.23
CA CYS A 270 -2.66 2.42 1.59
C CYS A 270 -3.42 1.08 1.68
N VAL A 271 -2.74 -0.02 1.37
CA VAL A 271 -3.27 -1.39 1.49
C VAL A 271 -4.00 -1.66 2.83
N PRO A 272 -3.51 -1.23 4.01
CA PRO A 272 -4.20 -1.50 5.28
C PRO A 272 -5.64 -0.97 5.36
N LEU A 273 -6.00 0.06 4.59
CA LEU A 273 -7.38 0.54 4.51
C LEU A 273 -8.31 -0.50 3.88
N ILE A 274 -7.85 -1.13 2.78
CA ILE A 274 -8.65 -2.18 2.13
C ILE A 274 -8.70 -3.46 2.97
N GLU A 275 -7.64 -3.77 3.71
CA GLU A 275 -7.63 -4.88 4.67
C GLU A 275 -8.65 -4.64 5.80
N ALA A 276 -8.63 -3.46 6.43
CA ALA A 276 -9.60 -3.08 7.45
C ALA A 276 -11.04 -3.18 6.95
N MET A 277 -11.32 -2.66 5.74
CA MET A 277 -12.62 -2.76 5.09
C MET A 277 -13.03 -4.20 4.81
N TYR A 278 -12.10 -5.06 4.37
CA TYR A 278 -12.35 -6.50 4.17
C TYR A 278 -12.76 -7.20 5.47
N PHE A 279 -12.11 -6.87 6.59
CA PHE A 279 -12.45 -7.41 7.92
C PHE A 279 -13.71 -6.76 8.53
N GLY A 280 -14.39 -5.87 7.81
CA GLY A 280 -15.60 -5.20 8.27
C GLY A 280 -15.35 -4.22 9.41
N ILE A 281 -14.17 -3.59 9.45
CA ILE A 281 -13.82 -2.59 10.46
C ILE A 281 -14.19 -1.22 9.91
N PRO A 282 -15.00 -0.40 10.61
CA PRO A 282 -15.23 0.98 10.24
C PRO A 282 -13.90 1.75 10.12
N VAL A 283 -13.77 2.53 9.04
CA VAL A 283 -12.58 3.32 8.72
C VAL A 283 -12.84 4.79 8.96
N LEU A 284 -11.96 5.42 9.74
CA LEU A 284 -11.88 6.87 9.91
C LEU A 284 -10.51 7.34 9.45
N ALA A 285 -10.46 8.23 8.44
CA ALA A 285 -9.19 8.57 7.81
C ALA A 285 -9.05 10.07 7.51
N PHE A 286 -7.82 10.58 7.59
CA PHE A 286 -7.49 11.95 7.22
C PHE A 286 -7.41 12.08 5.69
N ASP A 287 -8.01 13.16 5.16
CA ASP A 287 -7.98 13.50 3.73
C ASP A 287 -6.56 13.86 3.27
N SER A 288 -5.87 12.92 2.65
CA SER A 288 -4.51 13.14 2.17
C SER A 288 -4.16 12.19 1.02
N SER A 289 -3.45 12.70 0.01
CA SER A 289 -2.88 11.89 -1.08
C SER A 289 -3.87 10.86 -1.64
N ALA A 290 -3.53 9.57 -1.70
CA ALA A 290 -4.42 8.51 -2.19
C ALA A 290 -5.42 7.98 -1.15
N VAL A 291 -5.41 8.45 0.11
CA VAL A 291 -6.27 7.90 1.18
C VAL A 291 -7.75 8.03 0.84
N THR A 292 -8.19 9.23 0.45
CA THR A 292 -9.59 9.49 0.10
C THR A 292 -10.04 8.67 -1.10
N GLU A 293 -9.20 8.54 -2.12
CA GLU A 293 -9.46 7.67 -3.28
C GLU A 293 -9.60 6.20 -2.86
N THR A 294 -8.70 5.69 -2.00
CA THR A 294 -8.74 4.29 -1.56
C THR A 294 -9.98 3.98 -0.71
N VAL A 295 -10.34 4.87 0.20
CA VAL A 295 -11.54 4.70 1.05
C VAL A 295 -12.83 4.86 0.24
N GLY A 296 -12.89 5.82 -0.69
CA GLY A 296 -14.11 6.15 -1.42
C GLY A 296 -15.24 6.51 -0.46
N ASN A 297 -16.42 5.94 -0.67
CA ASN A 297 -17.61 6.17 0.17
C ASN A 297 -17.73 5.18 1.35
N ALA A 298 -16.71 4.35 1.59
CA ALA A 298 -16.77 3.24 2.54
C ALA A 298 -16.31 3.61 3.97
N GLY A 299 -15.80 4.81 4.16
CA GLY A 299 -15.35 5.31 5.46
C GLY A 299 -15.69 6.78 5.66
N ILE A 300 -15.33 7.31 6.82
CA ILE A 300 -15.46 8.74 7.11
C ILE A 300 -14.11 9.41 6.88
N ILE A 301 -14.10 10.39 5.97
CA ILE A 301 -12.93 11.21 5.66
C ILE A 301 -13.07 12.57 6.36
N PHE A 302 -12.07 12.94 7.15
CA PHE A 302 -12.01 14.25 7.81
C PHE A 302 -10.84 15.08 7.28
N LYS A 303 -11.05 16.39 7.14
CA LYS A 303 -10.12 17.33 6.49
C LYS A 303 -9.23 18.12 7.46
N GLN A 304 -9.54 18.09 8.75
CA GLN A 304 -8.81 18.84 9.76
C GLN A 304 -8.44 17.94 10.94
N LYS A 305 -7.19 18.01 11.38
CA LYS A 305 -6.69 17.25 12.52
C LYS A 305 -6.98 17.97 13.86
N HIS A 306 -8.23 18.38 14.06
CA HIS A 306 -8.69 18.85 15.37
C HIS A 306 -9.01 17.63 16.23
N PHE A 307 -8.06 17.21 17.06
CA PHE A 307 -8.11 15.95 17.79
C PHE A 307 -9.36 15.74 18.65
N PRO A 308 -9.88 16.76 19.39
CA PRO A 308 -11.17 16.62 20.08
C PRO A 308 -12.31 16.26 19.14
N SER A 309 -12.43 16.91 17.98
CA SER A 309 -13.48 16.61 16.99
C SER A 309 -13.31 15.20 16.41
N VAL A 310 -12.07 14.77 16.14
CA VAL A 310 -11.79 13.40 15.68
C VAL A 310 -12.21 12.39 16.75
N ALA A 311 -11.95 12.65 18.03
CA ALA A 311 -12.39 11.81 19.13
C ALA A 311 -13.92 11.69 19.23
N HIS A 312 -14.66 12.77 18.98
CA HIS A 312 -16.13 12.71 18.89
C HIS A 312 -16.59 11.87 17.68
N LEU A 313 -15.96 12.00 16.50
CA LEU A 313 -16.24 11.13 15.36
C LEU A 313 -15.95 9.65 15.68
N MET A 314 -14.84 9.36 16.39
CA MET A 314 -14.53 8.00 16.85
C MET A 314 -15.66 7.48 17.75
N ASN A 315 -16.11 8.29 18.70
CA ASN A 315 -17.18 7.90 19.62
C ASN A 315 -18.51 7.66 18.86
N GLU A 316 -18.88 8.54 17.94
CA GLU A 316 -20.07 8.36 17.11
C GLU A 316 -20.03 7.05 16.33
N VAL A 317 -18.93 6.76 15.66
CA VAL A 317 -18.76 5.49 14.94
C VAL A 317 -18.84 4.29 15.88
N LEU A 318 -18.24 4.38 17.08
CA LEU A 318 -18.13 3.25 18.02
C LEU A 318 -19.41 2.99 18.83
N THR A 319 -20.34 3.95 18.90
CA THR A 319 -21.60 3.83 19.64
C THR A 319 -22.83 3.70 18.76
N ASN A 320 -22.76 4.13 17.49
CA ASN A 320 -23.87 4.08 16.56
C ASN A 320 -23.88 2.78 15.74
N ALA A 321 -24.66 1.80 16.17
CA ALA A 321 -24.73 0.47 15.55
C ALA A 321 -25.23 0.52 14.08
N GLU A 322 -26.15 1.44 13.75
CA GLU A 322 -26.64 1.55 12.37
C GLU A 322 -25.55 2.12 11.45
N LEU A 323 -24.82 3.14 11.90
CA LEU A 323 -23.68 3.68 11.17
C LEU A 323 -22.60 2.60 10.94
N GLN A 324 -22.26 1.84 11.97
CA GLN A 324 -21.31 0.72 11.84
C GLN A 324 -21.77 -0.30 10.80
N LYS A 325 -23.05 -0.68 10.81
CA LYS A 325 -23.61 -1.62 9.83
C LYS A 325 -23.48 -1.10 8.40
N LYS A 326 -23.78 0.18 8.16
CA LYS A 326 -23.63 0.83 6.85
C LYS A 326 -22.16 0.87 6.42
N MET A 327 -21.26 1.30 7.31
CA MET A 327 -19.83 1.36 7.03
C MET A 327 -19.22 -0.02 6.73
N LYS A 328 -19.63 -1.06 7.47
CA LYS A 328 -19.18 -2.44 7.22
C LYS A 328 -19.61 -2.96 5.85
N ALA A 329 -20.86 -2.72 5.46
CA ALA A 329 -21.37 -3.14 4.16
C ALA A 329 -20.63 -2.43 3.00
N ALA A 330 -20.55 -1.10 3.06
CA ALA A 330 -19.83 -0.29 2.08
C ALA A 330 -18.32 -0.65 2.05
N GLY A 331 -17.72 -0.90 3.22
CA GLY A 331 -16.32 -1.33 3.35
C GLY A 331 -16.05 -2.64 2.63
N HIS A 332 -16.91 -3.64 2.83
CA HIS A 332 -16.76 -4.91 2.15
C HIS A 332 -16.85 -4.78 0.62
N GLU A 333 -17.85 -4.04 0.13
CA GLU A 333 -17.99 -3.76 -1.31
C GLU A 333 -16.74 -3.05 -1.86
N ARG A 334 -16.22 -2.04 -1.12
CA ARG A 334 -15.02 -1.30 -1.51
C ARG A 334 -13.78 -2.19 -1.53
N ALA A 335 -13.61 -3.06 -0.53
CA ALA A 335 -12.52 -4.02 -0.51
C ALA A 335 -12.58 -4.97 -1.72
N MET A 336 -13.78 -5.50 -2.05
CA MET A 336 -13.97 -6.37 -3.21
C MET A 336 -13.69 -5.66 -4.54
N TYR A 337 -13.89 -4.34 -4.65
CA TYR A 337 -13.47 -3.56 -5.81
C TYR A 337 -11.96 -3.72 -6.10
N PHE A 338 -11.14 -3.87 -5.06
CA PHE A 338 -9.69 -4.07 -5.14
C PHE A 338 -9.26 -5.55 -5.11
N SER A 339 -10.19 -6.50 -5.10
CA SER A 339 -9.85 -7.91 -5.15
C SER A 339 -9.05 -8.25 -6.42
N LYS A 340 -8.20 -9.28 -6.31
CA LYS A 340 -7.40 -9.74 -7.44
C LYS A 340 -8.25 -9.97 -8.69
N GLU A 341 -9.42 -10.58 -8.56
CA GLU A 341 -10.34 -10.89 -9.66
C GLU A 341 -10.84 -9.63 -10.38
N ASN A 342 -11.25 -8.61 -9.62
CA ASN A 342 -11.79 -7.37 -10.17
C ASN A 342 -10.70 -6.45 -10.74
N VAL A 343 -9.54 -6.39 -10.09
CA VAL A 343 -8.39 -5.63 -10.59
C VAL A 343 -7.82 -6.29 -11.84
N SER A 344 -7.75 -7.63 -11.88
CA SER A 344 -7.25 -8.38 -13.04
C SER A 344 -7.97 -7.98 -14.34
N LYS A 345 -9.29 -7.87 -14.30
CA LYS A 345 -10.08 -7.44 -15.48
C LYS A 345 -9.66 -6.06 -15.99
N ARG A 346 -9.42 -5.12 -15.06
CA ARG A 346 -8.99 -3.75 -15.41
C ARG A 346 -7.54 -3.70 -15.93
N LEU A 347 -6.64 -4.46 -15.32
CA LEU A 347 -5.23 -4.52 -15.74
C LEU A 347 -5.08 -5.18 -17.12
N ILE A 348 -5.78 -6.28 -17.37
CA ILE A 348 -5.79 -6.93 -18.69
C ILE A 348 -6.31 -5.96 -19.74
N LYS A 349 -7.40 -5.24 -19.46
CA LYS A 349 -7.90 -4.23 -20.39
C LYS A 349 -6.87 -3.13 -20.69
N LEU A 350 -6.15 -2.63 -19.69
CA LEU A 350 -5.07 -1.64 -19.91
C LEU A 350 -3.97 -2.19 -20.82
N ILE A 351 -3.62 -3.47 -20.67
CA ILE A 351 -2.62 -4.16 -21.50
C ILE A 351 -3.13 -4.32 -22.95
N GLU A 352 -4.38 -4.72 -23.11
CA GLU A 352 -5.04 -4.89 -24.42
C GLU A 352 -5.16 -3.56 -25.17
N ASP A 353 -5.62 -2.51 -24.49
CA ASP A 353 -5.76 -1.17 -25.04
C ASP A 353 -4.39 -0.64 -25.52
N TYR A 354 -3.33 -0.89 -24.75
CA TYR A 354 -1.97 -0.48 -25.14
C TYR A 354 -1.44 -1.30 -26.33
N ALA A 355 -1.69 -2.62 -26.38
CA ALA A 355 -1.32 -3.46 -27.52
C ALA A 355 -2.03 -3.02 -28.81
N ALA A 356 -3.33 -2.71 -28.73
CA ALA A 356 -4.12 -2.25 -29.86
C ALA A 356 -3.57 -0.93 -30.46
N GLU A 357 -3.16 0.01 -29.62
CA GLU A 357 -2.54 1.27 -30.06
C GLU A 357 -1.22 1.06 -30.80
N LEU A 358 -0.41 0.13 -30.31
CA LEU A 358 0.86 -0.23 -30.94
C LEU A 358 0.69 -1.15 -32.16
N LYS A 359 -0.55 -1.55 -32.47
CA LYS A 359 -0.89 -2.50 -33.55
C LYS A 359 -0.20 -3.86 -33.38
N ILE A 360 -0.11 -4.34 -32.13
CA ILE A 360 0.47 -5.62 -31.71
C ILE A 360 -0.62 -6.67 -31.45
#